data_8a42d50143a46b3392cf5f610324d1a1
#
_entry.id   8a42d50143a46b3392cf5f610324d1a1
#
_cell.length_a   1.000
_cell.length_b   1.000
_cell.length_c   1.000
_cell.angle_alpha   90.00
_cell.angle_beta   90.00
_cell.angle_gamma   90.00
#
_symmetry.space_group_name_H-M   'P 1'
#
loop_
_entity.id
_entity.type
_entity.pdbx_description
1 polymer ?
#
loop_
_entity_poly.entity_id
_entity_poly.type
_entity_poly.pdbx_seq_one_letter_code
_entity_poly.pdbx_strand_id
1 'polypeptide(L)'
;VIWNANSYNINYSGMEGATLSPKPTAHVYGTNTAIANPVKTGYTFNGWKVNGGAAVKNLTLGATDYTNVISLQATWSANKYPVAFDKQNGTGGSNSAVVTFNSAMPAITVPTRTGYTFGGYYTAKNGGGTQYYTASGASAKNWNITANTTLYAKWTPNTYTITYNANKPGRASASIAGSTAKSTHTYNVAKSLTANGYSLVGWTFKGWASSANGAVLYGDEDTVKNLTSTANGTYNLYAVWEANKYTVTFVTEGGSSVSPVEATFDSGLPTIGLPTRAGYMFGGFYTAKNGGGTQYYK
;
A
#
# COMPACT_ATOMS: atom_id res chain seq x y z
N VAL A 1 -7.53 81.41 34.29
CA VAL A 1 -6.61 80.24 34.17
C VAL A 1 -7.30 79.24 33.29
N ILE A 2 -6.57 78.71 32.26
CA ILE A 2 -7.04 77.60 31.36
C ILE A 2 -6.21 76.39 31.67
N TRP A 3 -6.86 75.28 31.88
CA TRP A 3 -6.22 74.00 32.06
C TRP A 3 -6.50 73.08 30.84
N ASN A 4 -5.44 72.54 30.23
CA ASN A 4 -5.56 71.57 29.17
C ASN A 4 -5.32 70.19 29.78
N ALA A 5 -6.18 69.20 29.42
CA ALA A 5 -6.03 67.81 29.86
C ALA A 5 -4.79 67.16 29.25
N ASN A 6 -4.02 66.41 30.06
CA ASN A 6 -2.88 65.64 29.56
C ASN A 6 -3.34 64.48 28.70
N SER A 7 -2.53 64.16 27.71
CA SER A 7 -2.74 62.98 26.84
C SER A 7 -1.60 61.97 27.05
N TYR A 8 -1.93 60.73 27.23
CA TYR A 8 -1.00 59.60 27.48
C TYR A 8 -1.05 58.59 26.33
N ASN A 9 0.10 58.28 25.76
CA ASN A 9 0.20 57.32 24.65
C ASN A 9 -0.24 55.91 25.06
N ILE A 10 -0.90 55.19 24.15
CA ILE A 10 -1.28 53.80 24.28
C ILE A 10 -0.37 52.98 23.38
N ASN A 11 0.43 52.09 23.99
CA ASN A 11 1.30 51.16 23.29
C ASN A 11 0.65 49.76 23.27
N TYR A 12 0.59 49.14 22.08
CA TYR A 12 0.00 47.85 21.88
C TYR A 12 1.06 46.76 21.61
N SER A 13 0.92 45.60 22.24
CA SER A 13 1.77 44.43 22.01
C SER A 13 0.89 43.17 21.91
N GLY A 14 1.45 42.04 21.41
CA GLY A 14 0.74 40.78 21.22
C GLY A 14 -0.30 40.90 20.08
N MET A 15 -0.11 41.77 19.14
CA MET A 15 -1.03 42.08 18.04
C MET A 15 -0.63 41.46 16.71
N GLU A 16 0.40 40.63 16.67
CA GLU A 16 0.92 40.03 15.44
C GLU A 16 -0.18 39.18 14.76
N GLY A 17 -0.55 39.59 13.54
CA GLY A 17 -1.64 38.95 12.76
C GLY A 17 -3.05 39.25 13.27
N ALA A 18 -3.22 40.19 14.20
CA ALA A 18 -4.52 40.64 14.68
C ALA A 18 -4.92 41.99 14.08
N THR A 19 -6.22 42.24 13.99
CA THR A 19 -6.82 43.53 13.61
C THR A 19 -7.55 44.14 14.80
N LEU A 20 -7.44 45.44 14.97
CA LEU A 20 -8.12 46.22 15.99
C LEU A 20 -8.72 47.46 15.35
N SER A 21 -10.02 47.68 15.49
CA SER A 21 -10.70 48.87 14.97
C SER A 21 -11.90 49.21 15.87
N PRO A 22 -12.01 50.42 16.41
CA PRO A 22 -11.00 51.49 16.37
C PRO A 22 -9.76 51.17 17.21
N LYS A 23 -8.61 51.77 16.87
CA LYS A 23 -7.34 51.64 17.59
C LYS A 23 -6.92 53.01 18.15
N PRO A 24 -7.37 53.41 19.35
CA PRO A 24 -6.94 54.65 19.98
C PRO A 24 -5.44 54.65 20.21
N THR A 25 -4.77 55.75 19.91
CA THR A 25 -3.32 55.90 20.11
C THR A 25 -2.97 56.67 21.40
N ALA A 26 -3.98 57.32 22.00
CA ALA A 26 -3.81 58.07 23.24
C ALA A 26 -5.07 58.03 24.09
N HIS A 27 -4.89 58.22 25.39
CA HIS A 27 -5.92 58.43 26.39
C HIS A 27 -5.79 59.84 26.94
N VAL A 28 -6.91 60.58 26.94
CA VAL A 28 -6.98 61.94 27.47
C VAL A 28 -7.51 61.91 28.90
N TYR A 29 -6.76 62.47 29.84
CA TYR A 29 -7.17 62.58 31.24
C TYR A 29 -8.50 63.32 31.37
N GLY A 30 -9.40 62.78 32.17
CA GLY A 30 -10.75 63.33 32.32
C GLY A 30 -11.79 62.70 31.36
N THR A 31 -11.40 61.82 30.44
CA THR A 31 -12.33 61.14 29.50
C THR A 31 -12.13 59.62 29.55
N ASN A 32 -13.20 58.86 29.39
CA ASN A 32 -13.09 57.40 29.24
C ASN A 32 -12.62 57.06 27.81
N THR A 33 -11.71 56.09 27.68
CA THR A 33 -11.29 55.57 26.38
C THR A 33 -11.66 54.08 26.27
N ALA A 34 -12.60 53.76 25.41
CA ALA A 34 -12.97 52.36 25.13
C ALA A 34 -11.97 51.72 24.19
N ILE A 35 -11.51 50.53 24.52
CA ILE A 35 -10.59 49.72 23.73
C ILE A 35 -11.35 48.52 23.20
N ALA A 36 -11.52 48.43 21.90
CA ALA A 36 -12.19 47.29 21.25
C ALA A 36 -11.43 45.97 21.51
N ASN A 37 -12.15 44.85 21.42
CA ASN A 37 -11.52 43.52 21.38
C ASN A 37 -10.96 43.29 19.98
N PRO A 38 -9.68 42.94 19.84
CA PRO A 38 -9.10 42.66 18.55
C PRO A 38 -9.53 41.28 18.04
N VAL A 39 -9.40 41.05 16.74
CA VAL A 39 -9.70 39.77 16.08
C VAL A 39 -8.44 39.18 15.48
N LYS A 40 -8.21 37.90 15.68
CA LYS A 40 -7.10 37.14 15.12
C LYS A 40 -7.59 35.80 14.62
N THR A 41 -7.36 35.50 13.33
CA THR A 41 -7.80 34.26 12.69
C THR A 41 -7.25 33.03 13.43
N GLY A 42 -8.14 32.12 13.81
CA GLY A 42 -7.80 30.88 14.51
C GLY A 42 -7.53 31.03 16.01
N TYR A 43 -7.74 32.21 16.58
CA TYR A 43 -7.51 32.47 18.00
C TYR A 43 -8.74 33.13 18.66
N THR A 44 -8.89 32.86 19.93
CA THR A 44 -9.84 33.52 20.81
C THR A 44 -9.11 34.57 21.63
N PHE A 45 -9.59 35.82 21.61
CA PHE A 45 -9.08 36.87 22.46
C PHE A 45 -9.45 36.64 23.92
N ASN A 46 -8.46 36.63 24.81
CA ASN A 46 -8.66 36.40 26.24
C ASN A 46 -8.78 37.69 27.04
N GLY A 47 -8.28 38.79 26.52
CA GLY A 47 -8.34 40.11 27.14
C GLY A 47 -7.05 40.90 26.96
N TRP A 48 -7.15 42.21 27.26
CA TRP A 48 -6.03 43.14 27.37
C TRP A 48 -5.42 43.05 28.77
N LYS A 49 -4.13 42.89 28.84
CA LYS A 49 -3.37 43.18 30.09
C LYS A 49 -2.95 44.62 30.04
N VAL A 50 -3.41 45.42 30.99
CA VAL A 50 -3.02 46.83 31.16
C VAL A 50 -1.82 46.90 32.11
N ASN A 51 -0.69 47.46 31.65
CA ASN A 51 0.55 47.61 32.42
C ASN A 51 0.95 46.30 33.15
N GLY A 52 0.76 45.11 32.52
CA GLY A 52 1.09 43.82 33.08
C GLY A 52 0.05 43.23 34.02
N GLY A 53 -1.09 43.87 34.26
CA GLY A 53 -2.16 43.41 35.13
C GLY A 53 -2.93 42.20 34.60
N ALA A 54 -4.06 41.88 35.20
CA ALA A 54 -4.95 40.82 34.76
C ALA A 54 -5.56 41.11 33.38
N ALA A 55 -5.87 40.07 32.61
CA ALA A 55 -6.49 40.21 31.29
C ALA A 55 -7.97 40.59 31.40
N VAL A 56 -8.40 41.64 30.73
CA VAL A 56 -9.76 42.18 30.74
C VAL A 56 -10.29 42.29 29.31
N LYS A 57 -11.52 41.76 29.07
CA LYS A 57 -12.26 42.00 27.80
C LYS A 57 -13.13 43.25 27.91
N ASN A 58 -13.43 43.86 26.75
CA ASN A 58 -14.24 45.05 26.67
C ASN A 58 -13.66 46.18 27.58
N LEU A 59 -12.35 46.39 27.45
CA LEU A 59 -11.62 47.29 28.28
C LEU A 59 -12.07 48.72 28.05
N THR A 60 -12.31 49.46 29.14
CA THR A 60 -12.41 50.90 29.15
C THR A 60 -11.35 51.49 30.10
N LEU A 61 -10.50 52.34 29.59
CA LEU A 61 -9.59 53.12 30.40
C LEU A 61 -10.41 54.21 31.07
N GLY A 62 -10.48 54.21 32.40
CA GLY A 62 -11.26 55.18 33.17
C GLY A 62 -10.64 56.57 33.12
N ALA A 63 -11.47 57.58 33.23
CA ALA A 63 -11.12 59.00 33.01
C ALA A 63 -9.90 59.50 33.82
N THR A 64 -9.66 58.94 35.01
CA THR A 64 -8.60 59.37 35.92
C THR A 64 -7.62 58.28 36.30
N ASP A 65 -7.76 57.04 35.70
CA ASP A 65 -7.01 55.86 36.16
C ASP A 65 -5.50 55.89 35.78
N TYR A 66 -5.14 56.69 34.74
CA TYR A 66 -3.77 56.65 34.20
C TYR A 66 -3.18 58.06 34.07
N THR A 67 -1.91 58.15 34.48
CA THR A 67 -1.12 59.41 34.45
C THR A 67 0.22 59.24 33.74
N ASN A 68 0.43 58.10 33.02
CA ASN A 68 1.64 57.75 32.30
C ASN A 68 1.29 56.99 31.00
N VAL A 69 2.30 56.62 30.22
CA VAL A 69 2.17 55.74 29.06
C VAL A 69 1.47 54.45 29.47
N ILE A 70 0.46 54.03 28.67
CA ILE A 70 -0.36 52.85 28.92
C ILE A 70 0.11 51.75 27.99
N SER A 71 0.52 50.63 28.57
CA SER A 71 0.89 49.43 27.80
C SER A 71 -0.27 48.43 27.78
N LEU A 72 -0.79 48.09 26.58
CA LEU A 72 -1.83 47.12 26.38
C LEU A 72 -1.25 45.90 25.68
N GLN A 73 -1.29 44.73 26.35
CA GLN A 73 -0.87 43.46 25.75
C GLN A 73 -2.10 42.59 25.46
N ALA A 74 -2.32 42.29 24.19
CA ALA A 74 -3.35 41.32 23.79
C ALA A 74 -2.94 39.90 24.16
N THR A 75 -3.87 39.15 24.77
CA THR A 75 -3.66 37.73 25.11
C THR A 75 -4.61 36.83 24.33
N TRP A 76 -4.11 35.67 23.92
CA TRP A 76 -4.79 34.80 22.98
C TRP A 76 -4.73 33.33 23.40
N SER A 77 -5.79 32.59 23.06
CA SER A 77 -5.80 31.11 23.06
C SER A 77 -6.03 30.62 21.66
N ALA A 78 -5.21 29.68 21.18
CA ALA A 78 -5.44 29.03 19.91
C ALA A 78 -6.71 28.19 19.96
N ASN A 79 -7.56 28.33 18.95
CA ASN A 79 -8.82 27.59 18.86
C ASN A 79 -8.57 26.12 18.55
N LYS A 80 -9.49 25.28 19.03
CA LYS A 80 -9.48 23.85 18.77
C LYS A 80 -10.59 23.49 17.78
N TYR A 81 -10.30 22.53 16.88
CA TYR A 81 -11.23 22.09 15.86
C TYR A 81 -11.30 20.56 15.84
N PRO A 82 -12.50 19.95 15.80
CA PRO A 82 -12.64 18.53 15.54
C PRO A 82 -12.33 18.23 14.08
N VAL A 83 -11.54 17.19 13.87
CA VAL A 83 -11.18 16.65 12.55
C VAL A 83 -11.63 15.20 12.49
N ALA A 84 -12.47 14.87 11.52
CA ALA A 84 -12.90 13.51 11.24
C ALA A 84 -11.95 12.84 10.24
N PHE A 85 -11.82 11.50 10.32
CA PHE A 85 -11.01 10.72 9.38
C PHE A 85 -11.90 9.81 8.53
N ASP A 86 -11.98 10.09 7.23
CA ASP A 86 -12.51 9.17 6.24
C ASP A 86 -11.40 8.20 5.81
N LYS A 87 -11.52 6.96 6.21
CA LYS A 87 -10.51 5.91 6.00
C LYS A 87 -10.49 5.36 4.58
N GLN A 88 -11.38 5.76 3.69
CA GLN A 88 -11.44 5.35 2.27
C GLN A 88 -11.33 3.82 2.12
N ASN A 89 -12.26 3.08 2.73
CA ASN A 89 -12.30 1.61 2.83
C ASN A 89 -11.17 0.97 3.65
N GLY A 90 -10.43 1.74 4.44
CA GLY A 90 -9.55 1.20 5.47
C GLY A 90 -10.30 0.83 6.75
N THR A 91 -9.68 0.02 7.59
CA THR A 91 -10.22 -0.46 8.87
C THR A 91 -9.29 -0.10 10.02
N GLY A 92 -9.77 -0.19 11.25
CA GLY A 92 -8.98 0.18 12.44
C GLY A 92 -8.61 1.68 12.46
N GLY A 93 -7.59 2.03 13.24
CA GLY A 93 -7.09 3.39 13.37
C GLY A 93 -8.03 4.37 14.05
N SER A 94 -7.58 5.61 14.25
CA SER A 94 -8.36 6.69 14.84
C SER A 94 -9.54 7.11 13.94
N ASN A 95 -10.68 7.50 14.53
CA ASN A 95 -11.84 8.00 13.79
C ASN A 95 -11.84 9.52 13.67
N SER A 96 -11.21 10.21 14.63
CA SER A 96 -11.15 11.66 14.71
C SER A 96 -9.99 12.10 15.60
N ALA A 97 -9.67 13.40 15.55
CA ALA A 97 -8.77 14.07 16.46
C ALA A 97 -9.28 15.48 16.76
N VAL A 98 -8.88 16.05 17.90
CA VAL A 98 -9.06 17.47 18.19
C VAL A 98 -7.73 18.16 17.96
N VAL A 99 -7.67 19.08 17.02
CA VAL A 99 -6.47 19.80 16.62
C VAL A 99 -6.49 21.22 17.16
N THR A 100 -5.31 21.80 17.43
CA THR A 100 -5.16 23.19 17.88
C THR A 100 -4.60 24.02 16.73
N PHE A 101 -5.18 25.19 16.48
CA PHE A 101 -4.75 26.07 15.41
C PHE A 101 -3.26 26.43 15.55
N ASN A 102 -2.55 26.44 14.41
CA ASN A 102 -1.12 26.71 14.28
C ASN A 102 -0.19 25.79 15.09
N SER A 103 -0.71 24.61 15.54
CA SER A 103 0.06 23.57 16.23
C SER A 103 0.21 22.32 15.37
N ALA A 104 1.20 21.50 15.69
CA ALA A 104 1.36 20.17 15.09
C ALA A 104 0.12 19.32 15.34
N MET A 105 -0.17 18.43 14.42
CA MET A 105 -1.26 17.44 14.56
C MET A 105 -0.97 16.50 15.73
N PRO A 106 -1.98 16.15 16.56
CA PRO A 106 -1.80 15.15 17.61
C PRO A 106 -1.53 13.77 17.02
N ALA A 107 -0.85 12.91 17.77
CA ALA A 107 -0.58 11.53 17.34
C ALA A 107 -1.89 10.76 17.13
N ILE A 108 -1.92 9.89 16.11
CA ILE A 108 -3.04 9.03 15.77
C ILE A 108 -2.58 7.58 15.55
N THR A 109 -3.51 6.64 15.69
CA THR A 109 -3.33 5.28 15.18
C THR A 109 -3.72 5.26 13.70
N VAL A 110 -2.85 4.75 12.83
CA VAL A 110 -3.09 4.67 11.38
C VAL A 110 -4.05 3.52 11.06
N PRO A 111 -4.91 3.67 10.03
CA PRO A 111 -5.76 2.59 9.54
C PRO A 111 -4.95 1.58 8.72
N THR A 112 -5.55 0.40 8.48
CA THR A 112 -5.02 -0.64 7.60
C THR A 112 -6.00 -0.92 6.45
N ARG A 113 -5.48 -1.40 5.32
CA ARG A 113 -6.27 -1.87 4.19
C ARG A 113 -5.52 -2.98 3.48
N THR A 114 -6.14 -4.17 3.38
CA THR A 114 -5.52 -5.34 2.75
C THR A 114 -5.07 -5.04 1.32
N GLY A 115 -3.82 -5.32 1.02
CA GLY A 115 -3.22 -5.10 -0.30
C GLY A 115 -2.89 -3.65 -0.64
N TYR A 116 -2.94 -2.74 0.33
CA TYR A 116 -2.62 -1.32 0.15
C TYR A 116 -1.70 -0.81 1.23
N THR A 117 -0.87 0.15 0.86
CA THR A 117 -0.02 0.92 1.78
C THR A 117 -0.68 2.26 2.07
N PHE A 118 -0.79 2.60 3.37
CA PHE A 118 -1.29 3.90 3.81
C PHE A 118 -0.28 5.01 3.48
N GLY A 119 -0.74 6.07 2.84
CA GLY A 119 0.10 7.21 2.42
C GLY A 119 -0.12 8.50 3.22
N GLY A 120 -0.97 8.46 4.27
CA GLY A 120 -1.30 9.62 5.08
C GLY A 120 -2.73 10.11 4.90
N TYR A 121 -3.06 11.22 5.62
CA TYR A 121 -4.36 11.87 5.52
C TYR A 121 -4.24 13.24 4.84
N TYR A 122 -5.20 13.53 3.95
CA TYR A 122 -5.25 14.71 3.08
C TYR A 122 -6.60 15.41 3.14
N THR A 123 -6.66 16.68 2.74
CA THR A 123 -7.92 17.45 2.69
C THR A 123 -8.85 17.06 1.55
N ALA A 124 -8.37 16.29 0.57
CA ALA A 124 -9.18 15.75 -0.52
C ALA A 124 -8.85 14.27 -0.77
N LYS A 125 -9.78 13.53 -1.39
CA LYS A 125 -9.65 12.11 -1.72
C LYS A 125 -8.45 11.84 -2.62
N ASN A 126 -7.99 10.59 -2.62
CA ASN A 126 -6.89 10.09 -3.46
C ASN A 126 -5.54 10.82 -3.25
N GLY A 127 -5.34 11.43 -2.09
CA GLY A 127 -4.12 12.19 -1.79
C GLY A 127 -4.09 13.59 -2.39
N GLY A 128 -5.26 14.12 -2.77
CA GLY A 128 -5.40 15.51 -3.21
C GLY A 128 -5.41 16.52 -2.07
N GLY A 129 -5.18 17.78 -2.40
CA GLY A 129 -5.14 18.87 -1.43
C GLY A 129 -3.90 18.84 -0.54
N THR A 130 -4.06 19.26 0.72
CA THR A 130 -2.97 19.38 1.69
C THR A 130 -2.87 18.13 2.57
N GLN A 131 -1.65 17.62 2.73
CA GLN A 131 -1.34 16.54 3.67
C GLN A 131 -1.17 17.09 5.09
N TYR A 132 -1.88 16.48 6.05
CA TYR A 132 -1.76 16.80 7.49
C TYR A 132 -1.14 15.67 8.30
N TYR A 133 -1.26 14.41 7.86
CA TYR A 133 -0.60 13.26 8.48
C TYR A 133 0.24 12.51 7.46
N THR A 134 1.42 12.08 7.89
CA THR A 134 2.30 11.19 7.12
C THR A 134 1.76 9.75 7.12
N ALA A 135 2.41 8.87 6.37
CA ALA A 135 2.12 7.43 6.38
C ALA A 135 2.31 6.76 7.75
N SER A 136 3.16 7.31 8.61
CA SER A 136 3.36 6.82 9.99
C SER A 136 2.34 7.38 10.99
N GLY A 137 1.45 8.28 10.57
CA GLY A 137 0.52 8.98 11.47
C GLY A 137 1.14 10.18 12.21
N ALA A 138 2.36 10.56 11.86
CA ALA A 138 2.98 11.77 12.39
C ALA A 138 2.44 13.04 11.71
N SER A 139 2.54 14.20 12.39
CA SER A 139 2.17 15.49 11.82
C SER A 139 3.03 15.81 10.60
N ALA A 140 2.40 16.08 9.47
CA ALA A 140 3.06 16.56 8.26
C ALA A 140 3.07 18.09 8.15
N LYS A 141 2.15 18.76 8.85
CA LYS A 141 1.97 20.21 8.81
C LYS A 141 1.19 20.68 10.04
N ASN A 142 1.45 21.91 10.51
CA ASN A 142 0.63 22.56 11.51
C ASN A 142 -0.78 22.84 10.98
N TRP A 143 -1.79 22.68 11.86
CA TRP A 143 -3.19 22.91 11.50
C TRP A 143 -3.45 24.41 11.24
N ASN A 144 -4.00 24.72 10.08
CA ASN A 144 -4.28 26.12 9.66
C ASN A 144 -5.69 26.33 9.08
N ILE A 145 -6.63 25.41 9.35
CA ILE A 145 -8.02 25.52 8.94
C ILE A 145 -8.86 25.91 10.14
N THR A 146 -9.79 26.88 9.95
CA THR A 146 -10.61 27.46 11.02
C THR A 146 -12.03 26.89 11.05
N ALA A 147 -12.21 25.67 10.53
CA ALA A 147 -13.49 24.98 10.47
C ALA A 147 -13.33 23.48 10.78
N ASN A 148 -14.43 22.85 11.17
CA ASN A 148 -14.52 21.40 11.23
C ASN A 148 -14.21 20.80 9.85
N THR A 149 -13.37 19.79 9.81
CA THR A 149 -12.82 19.28 8.53
C THR A 149 -12.80 17.76 8.56
N THR A 150 -13.01 17.15 7.39
CA THR A 150 -12.74 15.72 7.17
C THR A 150 -11.42 15.56 6.41
N LEU A 151 -10.54 14.71 6.92
CA LEU A 151 -9.33 14.30 6.21
C LEU A 151 -9.53 12.88 5.64
N TYR A 152 -9.04 12.67 4.43
CA TYR A 152 -9.22 11.47 3.64
C TYR A 152 -7.94 10.67 3.57
N ALA A 153 -8.02 9.37 3.86
CA ALA A 153 -6.88 8.45 3.74
C ALA A 153 -6.45 8.33 2.27
N LYS A 154 -5.14 8.36 2.03
CA LYS A 154 -4.54 7.98 0.76
C LYS A 154 -4.08 6.53 0.84
N TRP A 155 -4.42 5.75 -0.20
CA TRP A 155 -4.00 4.37 -0.35
C TRP A 155 -3.27 4.17 -1.66
N THR A 156 -2.15 3.44 -1.61
CA THR A 156 -1.40 3.01 -2.79
C THR A 156 -1.50 1.48 -2.87
N PRO A 157 -1.98 0.90 -3.99
CA PRO A 157 -1.98 -0.54 -4.15
C PRO A 157 -0.57 -1.11 -4.03
N ASN A 158 -0.41 -2.20 -3.29
CA ASN A 158 0.87 -2.88 -3.16
C ASN A 158 1.26 -3.55 -4.48
N THR A 159 2.54 -3.52 -4.81
CA THR A 159 3.11 -4.34 -5.87
C THR A 159 3.71 -5.61 -5.28
N TYR A 160 3.72 -6.70 -6.06
CA TYR A 160 4.34 -7.97 -5.72
C TYR A 160 4.96 -8.62 -6.96
N THR A 161 5.87 -9.55 -6.74
CA THR A 161 6.57 -10.26 -7.81
C THR A 161 6.09 -11.70 -7.88
N ILE A 162 5.81 -12.21 -9.08
CA ILE A 162 5.63 -13.64 -9.33
C ILE A 162 6.95 -14.19 -9.85
N THR A 163 7.41 -15.28 -9.24
CA THR A 163 8.56 -16.07 -9.71
C THR A 163 8.08 -17.41 -10.23
N TYR A 164 8.74 -17.91 -11.25
CA TYR A 164 8.40 -19.13 -11.94
C TYR A 164 9.52 -20.16 -11.73
N ASN A 165 9.20 -21.26 -11.08
CA ASN A 165 10.14 -22.34 -10.81
C ASN A 165 9.95 -23.44 -11.84
N ALA A 166 11.03 -23.88 -12.45
CA ALA A 166 11.03 -24.91 -13.48
C ALA A 166 10.55 -26.28 -12.97
N ASN A 167 10.75 -26.56 -11.67
CA ASN A 167 10.18 -27.70 -10.92
C ASN A 167 10.35 -29.04 -11.67
N LYS A 168 11.60 -29.41 -11.98
CA LYS A 168 11.93 -30.65 -12.68
C LYS A 168 11.34 -31.89 -11.94
N PRO A 169 10.56 -32.74 -12.59
CA PRO A 169 10.11 -34.02 -11.99
C PRO A 169 11.30 -34.90 -11.60
N GLY A 170 11.25 -35.50 -10.40
CA GLY A 170 12.36 -36.35 -9.90
C GLY A 170 12.75 -37.50 -10.79
N ARG A 171 11.79 -38.07 -11.56
CA ARG A 171 12.04 -39.18 -12.51
C ARG A 171 12.54 -38.70 -13.90
N ALA A 172 12.51 -37.38 -14.17
CA ALA A 172 12.94 -36.90 -15.48
C ALA A 172 14.44 -37.08 -15.68
N SER A 173 14.82 -37.81 -16.74
CA SER A 173 16.23 -38.08 -17.10
C SER A 173 16.90 -36.84 -17.69
N ALA A 174 16.18 -36.06 -18.54
CA ALA A 174 16.68 -34.88 -19.19
C ALA A 174 16.73 -33.68 -18.23
N SER A 175 17.58 -32.69 -18.54
CA SER A 175 17.59 -31.39 -17.87
C SER A 175 16.54 -30.47 -18.47
N ILE A 176 15.99 -29.58 -17.64
CA ILE A 176 15.12 -28.51 -18.13
C ILE A 176 15.97 -27.49 -18.90
N ALA A 177 15.46 -27.07 -20.05
CA ALA A 177 16.02 -25.99 -20.85
C ALA A 177 15.13 -24.74 -20.78
N GLY A 178 15.71 -23.56 -21.08
CA GLY A 178 15.00 -22.30 -21.09
C GLY A 178 14.82 -21.66 -19.71
N SER A 179 14.04 -20.59 -19.67
CA SER A 179 13.71 -19.86 -18.45
C SER A 179 12.43 -19.06 -18.60
N THR A 180 11.70 -18.83 -17.52
CA THR A 180 10.53 -17.94 -17.47
C THR A 180 10.86 -16.73 -16.62
N ALA A 181 10.78 -15.52 -17.21
CA ALA A 181 11.09 -14.29 -16.54
C ALA A 181 10.04 -13.96 -15.44
N LYS A 182 10.52 -13.56 -14.26
CA LYS A 182 9.64 -13.04 -13.19
C LYS A 182 8.82 -11.86 -13.68
N SER A 183 7.61 -11.70 -13.13
CA SER A 183 6.70 -10.59 -13.47
C SER A 183 6.28 -9.80 -12.23
N THR A 184 6.13 -8.48 -12.39
CA THR A 184 5.60 -7.61 -11.33
C THR A 184 4.10 -7.40 -11.56
N HIS A 185 3.33 -7.55 -10.51
CA HIS A 185 1.88 -7.38 -10.45
C HIS A 185 1.51 -6.33 -9.42
N THR A 186 0.34 -5.70 -9.61
CA THR A 186 -0.21 -4.70 -8.68
C THR A 186 -1.48 -5.25 -8.06
N TYR A 187 -1.62 -5.11 -6.76
CA TYR A 187 -2.82 -5.55 -6.04
C TYR A 187 -4.07 -4.89 -6.63
N ASN A 188 -5.12 -5.67 -6.76
CA ASN A 188 -6.40 -5.29 -7.35
C ASN A 188 -6.39 -4.94 -8.87
N VAL A 189 -5.28 -5.22 -9.57
CA VAL A 189 -5.16 -5.13 -11.03
C VAL A 189 -4.98 -6.53 -11.60
N ALA A 190 -5.83 -6.91 -12.56
CA ALA A 190 -5.70 -8.17 -13.28
C ALA A 190 -4.54 -8.06 -14.29
N LYS A 191 -3.70 -9.09 -14.37
CA LYS A 191 -2.57 -9.16 -15.31
C LYS A 191 -2.26 -10.63 -15.61
N SER A 192 -1.92 -10.92 -16.88
CA SER A 192 -1.52 -12.28 -17.28
C SER A 192 -0.17 -12.67 -16.70
N LEU A 193 -0.04 -13.98 -16.42
CA LEU A 193 1.23 -14.61 -16.11
C LEU A 193 2.18 -14.49 -17.29
N THR A 194 3.48 -14.60 -17.04
CA THR A 194 4.48 -14.67 -18.11
C THR A 194 4.37 -16.04 -18.78
N ALA A 195 4.39 -16.07 -20.12
CA ALA A 195 4.39 -17.30 -20.89
C ALA A 195 5.51 -18.26 -20.43
N ASN A 196 5.21 -19.55 -20.38
CA ASN A 196 6.19 -20.56 -20.03
C ASN A 196 7.35 -20.59 -21.01
N GLY A 197 8.54 -20.32 -20.54
CA GLY A 197 9.79 -20.41 -21.32
C GLY A 197 10.61 -21.67 -21.02
N TYR A 198 10.10 -22.61 -20.21
CA TYR A 198 10.78 -23.89 -19.94
C TYR A 198 10.38 -24.96 -20.92
N SER A 199 11.30 -25.87 -21.21
CA SER A 199 11.03 -27.11 -21.95
C SER A 199 11.73 -28.28 -21.29
N LEU A 200 11.13 -29.46 -21.40
CA LEU A 200 11.67 -30.70 -20.87
C LEU A 200 11.41 -31.84 -21.87
N VAL A 201 12.48 -32.47 -22.36
CA VAL A 201 12.41 -33.53 -23.36
C VAL A 201 11.53 -34.67 -22.83
N GLY A 202 10.56 -35.11 -23.63
CA GLY A 202 9.65 -36.21 -23.30
C GLY A 202 8.55 -35.85 -22.31
N TRP A 203 8.39 -34.57 -21.94
CA TRP A 203 7.40 -34.08 -21.00
C TRP A 203 6.64 -32.87 -21.57
N THR A 204 5.40 -32.77 -21.22
CA THR A 204 4.51 -31.63 -21.59
C THR A 204 4.24 -30.78 -20.37
N PHE A 205 4.43 -29.45 -20.52
CA PHE A 205 4.02 -28.47 -19.52
C PHE A 205 2.49 -28.42 -19.44
N LYS A 206 1.93 -28.51 -18.22
CA LYS A 206 0.47 -28.54 -17.98
C LYS A 206 -0.05 -27.27 -17.35
N GLY A 207 0.83 -26.44 -16.78
CA GLY A 207 0.46 -25.23 -16.07
C GLY A 207 1.28 -25.03 -14.81
N TRP A 208 0.81 -24.13 -13.98
CA TRP A 208 1.47 -23.64 -12.78
C TRP A 208 0.74 -24.06 -11.51
N ALA A 209 1.47 -24.50 -10.50
CA ALA A 209 1.00 -24.77 -9.14
C ALA A 209 1.55 -23.78 -8.12
N SER A 210 0.94 -23.67 -6.95
CA SER A 210 1.44 -22.84 -5.83
C SER A 210 2.50 -23.51 -4.96
N SER A 211 2.78 -24.80 -5.20
CA SER A 211 3.84 -25.58 -4.53
C SER A 211 4.42 -26.62 -5.47
N ALA A 212 5.61 -27.13 -5.16
CA ALA A 212 6.33 -28.08 -6.01
C ALA A 212 5.56 -29.38 -6.32
N ASN A 213 4.72 -29.83 -5.38
CA ASN A 213 3.90 -31.03 -5.52
C ASN A 213 2.39 -30.69 -5.67
N GLY A 214 2.04 -29.45 -5.94
CA GLY A 214 0.66 -29.00 -6.07
C GLY A 214 0.03 -29.40 -7.39
N ALA A 215 -1.30 -29.49 -7.42
CA ALA A 215 -2.06 -29.57 -8.66
C ALA A 215 -1.99 -28.27 -9.46
N VAL A 216 -2.24 -28.34 -10.77
CA VAL A 216 -2.35 -27.14 -11.62
C VAL A 216 -3.44 -26.23 -11.11
N LEU A 217 -3.08 -24.97 -10.83
CA LEU A 217 -3.99 -23.89 -10.45
C LEU A 217 -4.21 -22.89 -11.58
N TYR A 218 -3.18 -22.68 -12.40
CA TYR A 218 -3.20 -21.71 -13.50
C TYR A 218 -2.65 -22.34 -14.77
N GLY A 219 -3.32 -22.07 -15.89
CA GLY A 219 -2.79 -22.37 -17.22
C GLY A 219 -1.62 -21.43 -17.57
N ASP A 220 -1.02 -21.69 -18.74
CA ASP A 220 -0.04 -20.74 -19.28
C ASP A 220 -0.71 -19.39 -19.62
N GLU A 221 -0.05 -18.29 -19.30
CA GLU A 221 -0.54 -16.93 -19.55
C GLU A 221 -1.90 -16.58 -18.90
N ASP A 222 -2.41 -17.41 -17.97
CA ASP A 222 -3.66 -17.12 -17.28
C ASP A 222 -3.62 -15.72 -16.62
N THR A 223 -4.76 -15.04 -16.69
CA THR A 223 -4.92 -13.73 -16.03
C THR A 223 -5.21 -13.95 -14.54
N VAL A 224 -4.35 -13.40 -13.70
CA VAL A 224 -4.42 -13.52 -12.23
C VAL A 224 -4.59 -12.18 -11.54
N LYS A 225 -5.08 -12.22 -10.31
CA LYS A 225 -5.32 -11.04 -9.48
C LYS A 225 -5.15 -11.39 -8.00
N ASN A 226 -4.46 -10.50 -7.24
CA ASN A 226 -4.39 -10.59 -5.77
C ASN A 226 -3.78 -11.90 -5.22
N LEU A 227 -2.72 -12.42 -5.83
CA LEU A 227 -2.06 -13.65 -5.35
C LEU A 227 -1.39 -13.46 -3.99
N THR A 228 -0.97 -12.25 -3.66
CA THR A 228 -0.54 -11.84 -2.32
C THR A 228 -0.90 -10.37 -2.06
N SER A 229 -1.17 -10.04 -0.81
CA SER A 229 -1.45 -8.67 -0.36
C SER A 229 -0.20 -7.95 0.21
N THR A 230 0.92 -8.67 0.36
CA THR A 230 2.16 -8.14 0.95
C THR A 230 2.86 -7.18 0.00
N ALA A 231 3.18 -5.96 0.47
CA ALA A 231 3.97 -5.01 -0.31
C ALA A 231 5.37 -5.56 -0.61
N ASN A 232 5.77 -5.51 -1.89
CA ASN A 232 7.02 -6.08 -2.40
C ASN A 232 7.18 -7.60 -2.11
N GLY A 233 6.07 -8.29 -1.79
CA GLY A 233 6.05 -9.74 -1.55
C GLY A 233 6.38 -10.52 -2.81
N THR A 234 6.74 -11.80 -2.64
CA THR A 234 6.96 -12.74 -3.72
C THR A 234 5.92 -13.87 -3.65
N TYR A 235 5.35 -14.21 -4.80
CA TYR A 235 4.50 -15.37 -4.98
C TYR A 235 5.19 -16.36 -5.92
N ASN A 236 5.43 -17.60 -5.44
CA ASN A 236 6.14 -18.60 -6.22
C ASN A 236 5.14 -19.49 -6.97
N LEU A 237 5.38 -19.68 -8.25
CA LEU A 237 4.71 -20.65 -9.09
C LEU A 237 5.67 -21.75 -9.49
N TYR A 238 5.18 -22.98 -9.58
CA TYR A 238 5.93 -24.18 -9.88
C TYR A 238 5.35 -24.86 -11.11
N ALA A 239 6.17 -25.12 -12.12
CA ALA A 239 5.75 -25.83 -13.32
C ALA A 239 5.26 -27.24 -12.98
N VAL A 240 4.13 -27.62 -13.57
CA VAL A 240 3.59 -28.99 -13.50
C VAL A 240 3.83 -29.62 -14.84
N TRP A 241 4.48 -30.81 -14.82
CA TRP A 241 4.87 -31.57 -15.98
C TRP A 241 4.16 -32.89 -16.04
N GLU A 242 3.73 -33.32 -17.24
CA GLU A 242 3.21 -34.61 -17.52
C GLU A 242 4.13 -35.36 -18.50
N ALA A 243 4.52 -36.56 -18.18
CA ALA A 243 5.32 -37.39 -19.08
C ALA A 243 4.51 -37.76 -20.32
N ASN A 244 5.13 -37.63 -21.49
CA ASN A 244 4.50 -37.97 -22.74
C ASN A 244 4.32 -39.51 -22.85
N LYS A 245 3.27 -39.87 -23.51
CA LYS A 245 2.92 -41.28 -23.79
C LYS A 245 3.12 -41.59 -25.25
N TYR A 246 3.61 -42.78 -25.54
CA TYR A 246 3.93 -43.24 -26.88
C TYR A 246 3.40 -44.65 -27.09
N THR A 247 2.76 -44.91 -28.24
CA THR A 247 2.36 -46.25 -28.64
C THR A 247 3.58 -47.02 -29.18
N VAL A 248 3.86 -48.16 -28.56
CA VAL A 248 4.90 -49.07 -29.01
C VAL A 248 4.24 -50.23 -29.75
N THR A 249 4.61 -50.41 -31.01
CA THR A 249 4.16 -51.54 -31.86
C THR A 249 5.27 -52.55 -32.02
N PHE A 250 4.89 -53.84 -32.15
CA PHE A 250 5.84 -54.95 -32.18
C PHE A 250 5.83 -55.62 -33.57
N VAL A 251 6.99 -55.72 -34.19
CA VAL A 251 7.18 -56.49 -35.42
C VAL A 251 7.76 -57.85 -35.01
N THR A 252 6.99 -58.91 -35.18
CA THR A 252 7.29 -60.29 -34.64
C THR A 252 8.08 -61.17 -35.61
N GLU A 253 8.41 -60.67 -36.82
CA GLU A 253 9.22 -61.35 -37.84
C GLU A 253 8.78 -62.83 -38.05
N GLY A 254 7.46 -63.10 -38.16
CA GLY A 254 6.89 -64.43 -38.36
C GLY A 254 6.53 -65.19 -37.08
N GLY A 255 6.69 -64.57 -35.91
CA GLY A 255 6.12 -65.09 -34.65
C GLY A 255 4.64 -64.64 -34.46
N SER A 256 4.01 -65.18 -33.39
CA SER A 256 2.65 -64.73 -33.01
C SER A 256 2.57 -63.25 -32.79
N SER A 257 1.40 -62.62 -33.05
CA SER A 257 1.18 -61.18 -32.86
C SER A 257 1.27 -60.77 -31.39
N VAL A 258 1.80 -59.57 -31.16
CA VAL A 258 1.82 -58.86 -29.86
C VAL A 258 1.05 -57.56 -30.00
N SER A 259 0.09 -57.32 -29.11
CA SER A 259 -0.71 -56.10 -29.11
C SER A 259 0.16 -54.88 -28.81
N PRO A 260 -0.07 -53.73 -29.46
CA PRO A 260 0.57 -52.47 -29.08
C PRO A 260 0.33 -52.12 -27.61
N VAL A 261 1.34 -51.45 -27.01
CA VAL A 261 1.24 -50.95 -25.63
C VAL A 261 1.53 -49.47 -25.57
N GLU A 262 0.98 -48.78 -24.56
CA GLU A 262 1.29 -47.37 -24.27
C GLU A 262 2.45 -47.34 -23.28
N ALA A 263 3.59 -46.79 -23.71
CA ALA A 263 4.77 -46.53 -22.89
C ALA A 263 4.77 -45.08 -22.45
N THR A 264 5.07 -44.82 -21.15
CA THR A 264 5.22 -43.49 -20.60
C THR A 264 6.71 -43.12 -20.54
N PHE A 265 7.08 -41.93 -21.02
CA PHE A 265 8.45 -41.47 -21.02
C PHE A 265 9.06 -41.50 -19.61
N ASP A 266 10.34 -41.82 -19.47
CA ASP A 266 11.05 -41.97 -18.20
C ASP A 266 10.38 -42.92 -17.19
N SER A 267 9.59 -43.90 -17.68
CA SER A 267 8.97 -44.95 -16.85
C SER A 267 9.38 -46.33 -17.34
N GLY A 268 9.24 -47.31 -16.47
CA GLY A 268 9.41 -48.70 -16.90
C GLY A 268 8.44 -49.09 -18.03
N LEU A 269 8.91 -49.93 -18.93
CA LEU A 269 8.06 -50.45 -20.01
C LEU A 269 6.90 -51.31 -19.43
N PRO A 270 5.70 -51.24 -20.03
CA PRO A 270 4.59 -52.11 -19.64
C PRO A 270 4.91 -53.59 -19.97
N THR A 271 4.37 -54.49 -19.18
CA THR A 271 4.50 -55.92 -19.43
C THR A 271 3.75 -56.30 -20.71
N ILE A 272 4.32 -57.21 -21.52
CA ILE A 272 3.72 -57.72 -22.74
C ILE A 272 3.69 -59.24 -22.73
N GLY A 273 2.76 -59.83 -23.49
CA GLY A 273 2.84 -61.25 -23.83
C GLY A 273 3.98 -61.49 -24.81
N LEU A 274 4.83 -62.50 -24.56
CA LEU A 274 5.93 -62.81 -25.46
C LEU A 274 5.41 -63.54 -26.69
N PRO A 275 5.92 -63.21 -27.90
CA PRO A 275 5.56 -63.97 -29.12
C PRO A 275 6.14 -65.34 -29.11
N THR A 276 5.43 -66.32 -29.76
CA THR A 276 5.93 -67.63 -29.99
C THR A 276 6.14 -67.90 -31.48
N ARG A 277 7.16 -68.67 -31.82
CA ARG A 277 7.43 -69.16 -33.20
C ARG A 277 7.93 -70.58 -33.15
N ALA A 278 7.27 -71.49 -33.88
CA ALA A 278 7.64 -72.93 -33.90
C ALA A 278 9.08 -73.13 -34.34
N GLY A 279 9.88 -73.82 -33.53
CA GLY A 279 11.28 -74.10 -33.79
C GLY A 279 12.25 -72.96 -33.42
N TYR A 280 11.77 -71.91 -32.81
CA TYR A 280 12.62 -70.73 -32.40
C TYR A 280 12.41 -70.38 -30.96
N MET A 281 13.46 -69.88 -30.35
CA MET A 281 13.42 -69.17 -29.04
C MET A 281 13.31 -67.68 -29.24
N PHE A 282 12.45 -67.02 -28.47
CA PHE A 282 12.37 -65.56 -28.50
C PHE A 282 13.64 -64.91 -27.87
N GLY A 283 14.33 -64.11 -28.64
CA GLY A 283 15.60 -63.43 -28.24
C GLY A 283 15.43 -61.99 -27.81
N GLY A 284 14.22 -61.45 -27.85
CA GLY A 284 13.89 -60.08 -27.43
C GLY A 284 13.40 -59.18 -28.57
N PHE A 285 12.84 -58.01 -28.17
CA PHE A 285 12.51 -56.92 -29.10
C PHE A 285 13.59 -55.84 -29.07
N TYR A 286 14.00 -55.40 -30.26
CA TYR A 286 15.07 -54.41 -30.50
C TYR A 286 14.53 -53.28 -31.38
N THR A 287 15.22 -52.11 -31.34
CA THR A 287 14.85 -50.93 -32.16
C THR A 287 15.19 -51.10 -33.64
N ALA A 288 15.99 -52.10 -34.00
CA ALA A 288 16.35 -52.43 -35.38
C ALA A 288 16.27 -53.96 -35.61
N LYS A 289 16.14 -54.39 -36.90
CA LYS A 289 16.07 -55.80 -37.29
C LYS A 289 17.29 -56.57 -36.88
N ASN A 290 17.12 -57.90 -36.79
CA ASN A 290 18.22 -58.85 -36.51
C ASN A 290 18.96 -58.61 -35.19
N GLY A 291 18.26 -58.12 -34.15
CA GLY A 291 18.89 -57.80 -32.86
C GLY A 291 19.73 -56.54 -32.85
N GLY A 292 19.58 -55.68 -33.84
CA GLY A 292 20.31 -54.40 -33.90
C GLY A 292 19.65 -53.32 -33.02
N GLY A 293 20.44 -52.32 -32.69
CA GLY A 293 19.98 -51.21 -31.85
C GLY A 293 19.84 -51.54 -30.36
N THR A 294 18.91 -50.94 -29.69
CA THR A 294 18.66 -51.10 -28.24
C THR A 294 17.63 -52.20 -27.97
N GLN A 295 17.93 -53.12 -27.07
CA GLN A 295 17.01 -54.12 -26.57
C GLN A 295 16.10 -53.53 -25.49
N TYR A 296 14.78 -53.68 -25.69
CA TYR A 296 13.79 -53.18 -24.72
C TYR A 296 13.03 -54.32 -24.00
N TYR A 297 12.87 -55.48 -24.64
CA TYR A 297 12.27 -56.66 -24.04
C TYR A 297 13.15 -57.87 -24.25
N LYS A 298 13.18 -58.77 -23.27
CA LYS A 298 13.94 -60.01 -23.27
C LYS A 298 12.99 -61.21 -23.35
#